data_8fd437e1faf4dc2e5365a49f76b4b466
#
_entry.id   8fd437e1faf4dc2e5365a49f76b4b466
#
_cell.length_a   1.000
_cell.length_b   1.000
_cell.length_c   1.000
_cell.angle_alpha   90.00
_cell.angle_beta   90.00
_cell.angle_gamma   90.00
#
_symmetry.space_group_name_H-M   'P 1'
#
loop_
_entity.id
_entity.type
_entity.pdbx_description
1 polymer ?
#
loop_
_entity_poly.entity_id
_entity_poly.type
_entity_poly.pdbx_seq_one_letter_code
_entity_poly.pdbx_strand_id
1 'polypeptide(L)'
;PGDRIGILGANGAGKSTLLKCLVGELDPLSGELTRGPHAKVGYFAQHQLETLRADRTALETIANAEPGQTGQWQRDYLGGWGFPATLAERPVDTLSGGERARLVLSLIALQRPALLILDEPTNHLDLQMREALALAMQEFSGALIVVSHDRTLLDRVVDRFWLVADGTVSSYTDDLQAYATPTTPVGTPNAIQPSPPTQGAARRKAAAAQRTLEKPYREKVRRLESEMEEVAGELSRTESRLA
;
A
#
# COMPACT_ATOMS: atom_id res chain seq x y z
N PRO A 1 9.82 -5.07 9.78
CA PRO A 1 9.16 -3.78 9.58
C PRO A 1 9.84 -3.03 8.44
N GLY A 2 9.03 -2.46 7.51
CA GLY A 2 9.54 -1.74 6.35
C GLY A 2 9.99 -2.59 5.17
N ASP A 3 9.74 -3.89 5.17
CA ASP A 3 9.97 -4.75 4.01
C ASP A 3 9.04 -4.36 2.87
N ARG A 4 9.59 -4.34 1.64
CA ARG A 4 8.86 -3.96 0.43
C ARG A 4 9.02 -5.06 -0.61
N ILE A 5 7.96 -5.80 -0.84
CA ILE A 5 7.97 -7.03 -1.62
C ILE A 5 7.03 -6.89 -2.82
N GLY A 6 7.57 -7.12 -4.01
CA GLY A 6 6.78 -7.29 -5.23
C GLY A 6 6.51 -8.77 -5.47
N ILE A 7 5.28 -9.13 -5.80
CA ILE A 7 4.94 -10.50 -6.16
C ILE A 7 4.84 -10.61 -7.68
N LEU A 8 5.64 -11.51 -8.24
CA LEU A 8 5.66 -11.88 -9.65
C LEU A 8 5.02 -13.25 -9.85
N GLY A 9 4.53 -13.50 -11.04
CA GLY A 9 3.95 -14.80 -11.41
C GLY A 9 2.97 -14.65 -12.57
N ALA A 10 2.78 -15.70 -13.33
CA ALA A 10 1.80 -15.74 -14.43
C ALA A 10 0.37 -15.53 -13.91
N ASN A 11 -0.55 -15.18 -14.81
CA ASN A 11 -1.97 -15.15 -14.47
C ASN A 11 -2.42 -16.56 -14.10
N GLY A 12 -3.16 -16.69 -13.00
CA GLY A 12 -3.58 -18.00 -12.47
C GLY A 12 -2.53 -18.72 -11.63
N ALA A 13 -1.31 -18.21 -11.45
CA ALA A 13 -0.27 -18.83 -10.63
C ALA A 13 -0.56 -18.90 -9.13
N GLY A 14 -1.64 -18.25 -8.66
CA GLY A 14 -2.04 -18.26 -7.25
C GLY A 14 -1.66 -17.01 -6.47
N LYS A 15 -1.24 -15.92 -7.13
CA LYS A 15 -0.87 -14.65 -6.46
C LYS A 15 -1.98 -14.13 -5.55
N SER A 16 -3.19 -13.94 -6.07
CA SER A 16 -4.33 -13.44 -5.29
C SER A 16 -4.78 -14.44 -4.21
N THR A 17 -4.61 -15.74 -4.42
CA THR A 17 -4.85 -16.77 -3.39
C THR A 17 -3.88 -16.60 -2.22
N LEU A 18 -2.59 -16.42 -2.52
CA LEU A 18 -1.57 -16.12 -1.50
C LEU A 18 -1.92 -14.84 -0.72
N LEU A 19 -2.31 -13.76 -1.42
CA LEU A 19 -2.71 -12.51 -0.77
C LEU A 19 -3.91 -12.71 0.14
N LYS A 20 -4.94 -13.43 -0.31
CA LYS A 20 -6.14 -13.74 0.49
C LYS A 20 -5.81 -14.55 1.74
N CYS A 21 -4.89 -15.49 1.66
CA CYS A 21 -4.39 -16.18 2.85
C CYS A 21 -3.68 -15.21 3.80
N LEU A 22 -2.80 -14.33 3.28
CA LEU A 22 -2.08 -13.35 4.09
C LEU A 22 -3.03 -12.35 4.76
N VAL A 23 -4.13 -11.97 4.11
CA VAL A 23 -5.17 -11.10 4.68
C VAL A 23 -6.08 -11.84 5.66
N GLY A 24 -6.22 -13.17 5.53
CA GLY A 24 -7.10 -14.04 6.31
C GLY A 24 -8.51 -14.12 5.77
N GLU A 25 -8.68 -13.83 4.50
CA GLU A 25 -9.91 -14.11 3.76
C GLU A 25 -9.99 -15.59 3.34
N LEU A 26 -8.85 -16.29 3.36
CA LEU A 26 -8.76 -17.69 3.02
C LEU A 26 -7.84 -18.39 4.04
N ASP A 27 -8.32 -19.49 4.61
CA ASP A 27 -7.51 -20.31 5.50
C ASP A 27 -6.49 -21.15 4.71
N PRO A 28 -5.26 -21.33 5.21
CA PRO A 28 -4.30 -22.23 4.59
C PRO A 28 -4.78 -23.68 4.67
N LEU A 29 -4.60 -24.45 3.60
CA LEU A 29 -4.95 -25.88 3.57
C LEU A 29 -4.10 -26.71 4.54
N SER A 30 -2.90 -26.25 4.85
CA SER A 30 -1.98 -26.85 5.82
C SER A 30 -1.04 -25.79 6.37
N GLY A 31 -0.46 -26.03 7.55
CA GLY A 31 0.39 -25.07 8.23
C GLY A 31 -0.41 -24.05 9.03
N GLU A 32 0.26 -23.05 9.56
CA GLU A 32 -0.31 -22.03 10.41
C GLU A 32 0.19 -20.64 10.00
N LEU A 33 -0.72 -19.67 9.95
CA LEU A 33 -0.39 -18.26 9.77
C LEU A 33 -0.56 -17.52 11.09
N THR A 34 0.55 -17.24 11.76
CA THR A 34 0.55 -16.48 13.01
C THR A 34 0.71 -15.00 12.75
N ARG A 35 -0.21 -14.19 13.25
CA ARG A 35 -0.15 -12.73 13.20
C ARG A 35 0.21 -12.15 14.55
N GLY A 36 1.10 -11.16 14.53
CA GLY A 36 1.37 -10.40 15.74
C GLY A 36 0.12 -9.62 16.22
N PRO A 37 -0.05 -9.40 17.53
CA PRO A 37 -1.27 -8.80 18.10
C PRO A 37 -1.56 -7.38 17.60
N HIS A 38 -0.55 -6.68 17.10
CA HIS A 38 -0.66 -5.31 16.57
C HIS A 38 -0.48 -5.24 15.04
N ALA A 39 -0.41 -6.38 14.35
CA ALA A 39 -0.22 -6.44 12.91
C ALA A 39 -1.54 -6.21 12.16
N LYS A 40 -2.04 -4.97 12.18
CA LYS A 40 -3.16 -4.60 11.29
C LYS A 40 -2.71 -4.71 9.85
N VAL A 41 -3.51 -5.39 9.03
CA VAL A 41 -3.28 -5.56 7.59
C VAL A 41 -4.27 -4.69 6.85
N GLY A 42 -3.77 -3.75 6.04
CA GLY A 42 -4.55 -3.04 5.05
C GLY A 42 -4.48 -3.80 3.72
N TYR A 43 -5.61 -4.06 3.12
CA TYR A 43 -5.68 -4.75 1.84
C TYR A 43 -6.42 -3.88 0.83
N PHE A 44 -5.81 -3.67 -0.32
CA PHE A 44 -6.43 -3.04 -1.48
C PHE A 44 -6.52 -4.06 -2.61
N ALA A 45 -7.73 -4.39 -2.99
CA ALA A 45 -8.01 -5.21 -4.16
C ALA A 45 -9.07 -4.53 -5.04
N GLN A 46 -9.06 -4.85 -6.31
CA GLN A 46 -9.96 -4.22 -7.29
C GLN A 46 -11.44 -4.33 -6.88
N HIS A 47 -11.88 -5.46 -6.30
CA HIS A 47 -13.25 -5.65 -5.85
C HIS A 47 -13.68 -4.71 -4.70
N GLN A 48 -12.72 -4.11 -3.97
CA GLN A 48 -13.05 -3.18 -2.90
C GLN A 48 -13.62 -1.85 -3.41
N LEU A 49 -13.41 -1.52 -4.68
CA LEU A 49 -14.08 -0.38 -5.29
C LEU A 49 -15.61 -0.57 -5.33
N GLU A 50 -16.06 -1.82 -5.37
CA GLU A 50 -17.48 -2.20 -5.39
C GLU A 50 -18.11 -2.19 -3.98
N THR A 51 -17.28 -2.19 -2.94
CA THR A 51 -17.77 -2.14 -1.55
C THR A 51 -18.14 -0.73 -1.09
N LEU A 52 -17.70 0.28 -1.83
CA LEU A 52 -18.09 1.66 -1.56
C LEU A 52 -19.60 1.84 -1.76
N ARG A 53 -20.23 2.49 -0.81
CA ARG A 53 -21.67 2.80 -0.90
C ARG A 53 -21.89 3.91 -1.93
N ALA A 54 -22.57 3.55 -3.01
CA ALA A 54 -22.81 4.41 -4.16
C ALA A 54 -23.59 5.69 -3.81
N ASP A 55 -24.52 5.57 -2.85
CA ASP A 55 -25.43 6.62 -2.38
C ASP A 55 -24.77 7.65 -1.42
N ARG A 56 -23.56 7.37 -0.93
CA ARG A 56 -22.83 8.26 -0.02
C ARG A 56 -21.85 9.16 -0.74
N THR A 57 -21.53 10.29 -0.15
CA THR A 57 -20.43 11.15 -0.59
C THR A 57 -19.10 10.63 -0.06
N ALA A 58 -17.98 11.09 -0.65
CA ALA A 58 -16.66 10.78 -0.12
C ALA A 58 -16.51 11.31 1.33
N LEU A 59 -17.06 12.50 1.61
CA LEU A 59 -17.03 13.09 2.95
C LEU A 59 -17.79 12.23 3.97
N GLU A 60 -19.01 11.79 3.64
CA GLU A 60 -19.78 10.89 4.51
C GLU A 60 -19.09 9.54 4.70
N THR A 61 -18.40 9.05 3.69
CA THR A 61 -17.64 7.80 3.77
C THR A 61 -16.51 7.89 4.80
N ILE A 62 -15.73 8.98 4.79
CA ILE A 62 -14.70 9.24 5.80
C ILE A 62 -15.30 9.52 7.18
N ALA A 63 -16.39 10.28 7.25
CA ALA A 63 -17.08 10.57 8.50
C ALA A 63 -17.58 9.29 9.21
N ASN A 64 -18.05 8.31 8.45
CA ASN A 64 -18.46 7.01 8.99
C ASN A 64 -17.28 6.14 9.43
N ALA A 65 -16.13 6.27 8.78
CA ALA A 65 -14.92 5.53 9.16
C ALA A 65 -14.27 6.08 10.44
N GLU A 66 -14.36 7.42 10.64
CA GLU A 66 -13.79 8.13 11.80
C GLU A 66 -14.84 9.09 12.41
N PRO A 67 -15.85 8.57 13.10
CA PRO A 67 -16.97 9.37 13.62
C PRO A 67 -16.58 10.33 14.76
N GLY A 68 -15.40 10.14 15.35
CA GLY A 68 -14.87 11.01 16.42
C GLY A 68 -14.21 12.29 15.92
N GLN A 69 -14.02 12.44 14.61
CA GLN A 69 -13.33 13.59 14.02
C GLN A 69 -14.31 14.69 13.61
N THR A 70 -13.82 15.94 13.59
CA THR A 70 -14.62 17.10 13.15
C THR A 70 -14.82 17.10 11.64
N GLY A 71 -15.89 17.73 11.15
CA GLY A 71 -16.13 17.88 9.71
C GLY A 71 -15.00 18.62 8.98
N GLN A 72 -14.31 19.56 9.66
CA GLN A 72 -13.15 20.23 9.10
C GLN A 72 -11.97 19.27 8.91
N TRP A 73 -11.65 18.46 9.92
CA TRP A 73 -10.61 17.45 9.82
C TRP A 73 -10.87 16.49 8.65
N GLN A 74 -12.12 16.05 8.48
CA GLN A 74 -12.51 15.13 7.39
C GLN A 74 -12.27 15.77 6.00
N ARG A 75 -12.57 17.08 5.85
CA ARG A 75 -12.29 17.82 4.61
C ARG A 75 -10.80 17.98 4.36
N ASP A 76 -10.03 18.33 5.39
CA ASP A 76 -8.58 18.48 5.29
C ASP A 76 -7.91 17.16 4.95
N TYR A 77 -8.35 16.07 5.59
CA TYR A 77 -7.89 14.72 5.29
C TYR A 77 -8.15 14.35 3.82
N LEU A 78 -9.37 14.51 3.35
CA LEU A 78 -9.73 14.27 1.95
C LEU A 78 -8.98 15.21 0.98
N GLY A 79 -8.75 16.46 1.39
CA GLY A 79 -7.94 17.40 0.63
C GLY A 79 -6.52 16.89 0.38
N GLY A 80 -5.89 16.29 1.39
CA GLY A 80 -4.59 15.61 1.27
C GLY A 80 -4.59 14.43 0.28
N TRP A 81 -5.74 13.80 0.08
CA TRP A 81 -5.96 12.75 -0.92
C TRP A 81 -6.45 13.28 -2.28
N GLY A 82 -6.43 14.58 -2.50
CA GLY A 82 -6.81 15.23 -3.76
C GLY A 82 -8.33 15.25 -4.00
N PHE A 83 -9.12 15.35 -2.92
CA PHE A 83 -10.55 15.60 -2.98
C PHE A 83 -10.83 17.06 -2.57
N PRO A 84 -10.89 18.00 -3.51
CA PRO A 84 -11.37 19.35 -3.22
C PRO A 84 -12.83 19.28 -2.72
N ALA A 85 -13.28 20.34 -2.02
CA ALA A 85 -14.61 20.36 -1.38
C ALA A 85 -15.75 19.96 -2.34
N THR A 86 -15.72 20.44 -3.58
CA THR A 86 -16.71 20.11 -4.61
C THR A 86 -16.74 18.63 -4.99
N LEU A 87 -15.61 17.95 -4.92
CA LEU A 87 -15.50 16.53 -5.22
C LEU A 87 -15.83 15.67 -3.98
N ALA A 88 -15.44 16.14 -2.80
CA ALA A 88 -15.71 15.45 -1.53
C ALA A 88 -17.21 15.31 -1.22
N GLU A 89 -18.01 16.24 -1.71
CA GLU A 89 -19.48 16.28 -1.52
C GLU A 89 -20.25 15.57 -2.65
N ARG A 90 -19.56 15.01 -3.65
CA ARG A 90 -20.21 14.24 -4.73
C ARG A 90 -20.50 12.81 -4.29
N PRO A 91 -21.63 12.23 -4.74
CA PRO A 91 -21.92 10.82 -4.53
C PRO A 91 -20.84 9.91 -5.17
N VAL A 92 -20.53 8.82 -4.51
CA VAL A 92 -19.47 7.89 -4.91
C VAL A 92 -19.70 7.28 -6.28
N ASP A 93 -20.96 7.04 -6.68
CA ASP A 93 -21.30 6.52 -8.01
C ASP A 93 -20.93 7.49 -9.15
N THR A 94 -20.85 8.79 -8.86
CA THR A 94 -20.44 9.84 -9.83
C THR A 94 -18.94 10.01 -9.96
N LEU A 95 -18.16 9.37 -9.07
CA LEU A 95 -16.71 9.42 -9.07
C LEU A 95 -16.14 8.54 -10.19
N SER A 96 -15.03 8.98 -10.80
CA SER A 96 -14.26 8.15 -11.72
C SER A 96 -13.65 6.94 -11.00
N GLY A 97 -13.21 5.94 -11.76
CA GLY A 97 -12.52 4.77 -11.20
C GLY A 97 -11.30 5.14 -10.36
N GLY A 98 -10.51 6.12 -10.83
CA GLY A 98 -9.34 6.63 -10.11
C GLY A 98 -9.69 7.36 -8.82
N GLU A 99 -10.77 8.17 -8.82
CA GLU A 99 -11.25 8.85 -7.60
C GLU A 99 -11.77 7.84 -6.58
N ARG A 100 -12.50 6.80 -7.02
CA ARG A 100 -12.92 5.70 -6.12
C ARG A 100 -11.73 4.95 -5.55
N ALA A 101 -10.71 4.65 -6.34
CA ALA A 101 -9.49 3.99 -5.86
C ALA A 101 -8.77 4.84 -4.79
N ARG A 102 -8.65 6.16 -4.99
CA ARG A 102 -8.12 7.08 -3.97
C ARG A 102 -8.93 7.06 -2.68
N LEU A 103 -10.24 7.06 -2.79
CA LEU A 103 -11.12 7.01 -1.60
C LEU A 103 -10.91 5.71 -0.82
N VAL A 104 -10.83 4.55 -1.49
CA VAL A 104 -10.52 3.26 -0.83
C VAL A 104 -9.15 3.30 -0.16
N LEU A 105 -8.12 3.81 -0.86
CA LEU A 105 -6.78 3.93 -0.30
C LEU A 105 -6.75 4.84 0.93
N SER A 106 -7.50 5.95 0.90
CA SER A 106 -7.63 6.84 2.06
C SER A 106 -8.27 6.13 3.25
N LEU A 107 -9.31 5.33 3.04
CA LEU A 107 -9.95 4.52 4.10
C LEU A 107 -8.99 3.48 4.69
N ILE A 108 -8.17 2.84 3.86
CA ILE A 108 -7.16 1.89 4.33
C ILE A 108 -6.09 2.62 5.16
N ALA A 109 -5.65 3.79 4.71
CA ALA A 109 -4.64 4.59 5.41
C ALA A 109 -5.11 5.07 6.80
N LEU A 110 -6.40 5.36 6.97
CA LEU A 110 -6.99 5.69 8.27
C LEU A 110 -6.75 4.60 9.32
N GLN A 111 -6.75 3.34 8.90
CA GLN A 111 -6.53 2.21 9.81
C GLN A 111 -5.09 2.10 10.31
N ARG A 112 -4.16 2.89 9.77
CA ARG A 112 -2.72 2.87 10.08
C ARG A 112 -2.16 1.45 10.07
N PRO A 113 -2.28 0.71 8.95
CA PRO A 113 -1.87 -0.68 8.89
C PRO A 113 -0.36 -0.84 9.08
N ALA A 114 0.07 -1.93 9.74
CA ALA A 114 1.47 -2.31 9.84
C ALA A 114 1.98 -3.00 8.57
N LEU A 115 1.06 -3.66 7.84
CA LEU A 115 1.29 -4.28 6.54
C LEU A 115 0.22 -3.78 5.56
N LEU A 116 0.65 -3.25 4.43
CA LEU A 116 -0.22 -2.87 3.33
C LEU A 116 -0.03 -3.84 2.16
N ILE A 117 -1.11 -4.47 1.75
CA ILE A 117 -1.14 -5.40 0.61
C ILE A 117 -1.95 -4.74 -0.51
N LEU A 118 -1.37 -4.67 -1.71
CA LEU A 118 -1.97 -4.04 -2.88
C LEU A 118 -2.01 -5.04 -4.04
N ASP A 119 -3.21 -5.37 -4.49
CA ASP A 119 -3.45 -6.26 -5.64
C ASP A 119 -3.90 -5.43 -6.84
N GLU A 120 -3.00 -5.29 -7.83
CA GLU A 120 -3.17 -4.50 -9.05
C GLU A 120 -3.67 -3.06 -8.81
N PRO A 121 -2.99 -2.28 -7.95
CA PRO A 121 -3.50 -0.98 -7.51
C PRO A 121 -3.48 0.09 -8.60
N THR A 122 -2.77 -0.13 -9.71
CA THR A 122 -2.68 0.81 -10.82
C THR A 122 -3.74 0.64 -11.89
N ASN A 123 -4.54 -0.42 -11.80
CA ASN A 123 -5.65 -0.62 -12.71
C ASN A 123 -6.66 0.53 -12.56
N HIS A 124 -7.07 1.12 -13.68
CA HIS A 124 -7.99 2.26 -13.74
C HIS A 124 -7.44 3.59 -13.24
N LEU A 125 -6.16 3.69 -12.87
CA LEU A 125 -5.51 4.95 -12.51
C LEU A 125 -4.87 5.60 -13.75
N ASP A 126 -5.05 6.90 -13.88
CA ASP A 126 -4.29 7.72 -14.84
C ASP A 126 -2.84 7.90 -14.38
N LEU A 127 -2.01 8.51 -15.23
CA LEU A 127 -0.58 8.66 -14.98
C LEU A 127 -0.29 9.48 -13.69
N GLN A 128 -1.03 10.57 -13.48
CA GLN A 128 -0.83 11.42 -12.30
C GLN A 128 -1.16 10.66 -11.02
N MET A 129 -2.22 9.87 -11.06
CA MET A 129 -2.64 9.03 -9.95
C MET A 129 -1.64 7.92 -9.64
N ARG A 130 -1.06 7.29 -10.67
CA ARG A 130 -0.01 6.28 -10.48
C ARG A 130 1.23 6.89 -9.81
N GLU A 131 1.59 8.10 -10.18
CA GLU A 131 2.71 8.83 -9.55
C GLU A 131 2.41 9.18 -8.09
N ALA A 132 1.23 9.71 -7.79
CA ALA A 132 0.81 10.02 -6.43
C ALA A 132 0.78 8.74 -5.56
N LEU A 133 0.24 7.64 -6.10
CA LEU A 133 0.26 6.34 -5.42
C LEU A 133 1.67 5.83 -5.14
N ALA A 134 2.57 5.94 -6.13
CA ALA A 134 3.97 5.53 -5.96
C ALA A 134 4.67 6.33 -4.85
N LEU A 135 4.42 7.65 -4.77
CA LEU A 135 4.94 8.51 -3.71
C LEU A 135 4.39 8.10 -2.33
N ALA A 136 3.07 7.93 -2.23
CA ALA A 136 2.43 7.50 -0.98
C ALA A 136 2.96 6.14 -0.49
N MET A 137 3.18 5.20 -1.42
CA MET A 137 3.82 3.92 -1.09
C MET A 137 5.27 4.09 -0.62
N GLN A 138 6.03 5.01 -1.20
CA GLN A 138 7.41 5.27 -0.76
C GLN A 138 7.47 5.85 0.65
N GLU A 139 6.53 6.70 1.00
CA GLU A 139 6.42 7.33 2.33
C GLU A 139 5.83 6.39 3.39
N PHE A 140 5.13 5.34 2.96
CA PHE A 140 4.54 4.40 3.90
C PHE A 140 5.61 3.72 4.77
N SER A 141 5.47 3.83 6.09
CA SER A 141 6.46 3.35 7.07
C SER A 141 6.31 1.86 7.42
N GLY A 142 5.18 1.24 7.09
CA GLY A 142 4.90 -0.18 7.32
C GLY A 142 5.54 -1.10 6.28
N ALA A 143 5.28 -2.39 6.40
CA ALA A 143 5.63 -3.36 5.38
C ALA A 143 4.66 -3.26 4.18
N LEU A 144 5.17 -3.51 2.97
CA LEU A 144 4.42 -3.40 1.73
C LEU A 144 4.55 -4.68 0.91
N ILE A 145 3.41 -5.20 0.46
CA ILE A 145 3.35 -6.27 -0.55
C ILE A 145 2.55 -5.74 -1.74
N VAL A 146 3.11 -5.83 -2.94
CA VAL A 146 2.47 -5.32 -4.17
C VAL A 146 2.46 -6.39 -5.23
N VAL A 147 1.29 -6.67 -5.78
CA VAL A 147 1.11 -7.36 -7.06
C VAL A 147 0.80 -6.30 -8.10
N SER A 148 1.58 -6.19 -9.15
CA SER A 148 1.29 -5.28 -10.26
C SER A 148 1.97 -5.71 -11.54
N HIS A 149 1.32 -5.42 -12.66
CA HIS A 149 1.91 -5.49 -13.99
C HIS A 149 2.69 -4.22 -14.37
N ASP A 150 2.54 -3.15 -13.58
CA ASP A 150 3.27 -1.90 -13.77
C ASP A 150 4.71 -2.00 -13.21
N ARG A 151 5.65 -2.27 -14.10
CA ARG A 151 7.07 -2.41 -13.73
C ARG A 151 7.67 -1.13 -13.19
N THR A 152 7.26 0.02 -13.73
CA THR A 152 7.75 1.32 -13.27
C THR A 152 7.37 1.54 -11.82
N LEU A 153 6.14 1.18 -11.44
CA LEU A 153 5.70 1.20 -10.06
C LEU A 153 6.55 0.26 -9.20
N LEU A 154 6.67 -1.01 -9.61
CA LEU A 154 7.41 -2.01 -8.84
C LEU A 154 8.88 -1.61 -8.62
N ASP A 155 9.57 -1.13 -9.67
CA ASP A 155 10.98 -0.71 -9.55
C ASP A 155 11.18 0.47 -8.58
N ARG A 156 10.15 1.30 -8.43
CA ARG A 156 10.19 2.48 -7.54
C ARG A 156 9.86 2.18 -6.09
N VAL A 157 9.01 1.17 -5.82
CA VAL A 157 8.40 0.99 -4.49
C VAL A 157 8.80 -0.30 -3.78
N VAL A 158 9.38 -1.30 -4.49
CA VAL A 158 9.76 -2.57 -3.88
C VAL A 158 11.28 -2.78 -3.86
N ASP A 159 11.75 -3.51 -2.87
CA ASP A 159 13.17 -3.80 -2.67
C ASP A 159 13.51 -5.25 -3.05
N ARG A 160 12.53 -6.16 -2.97
CA ARG A 160 12.68 -7.59 -3.22
C ARG A 160 11.48 -8.13 -3.98
N PHE A 161 11.69 -9.23 -4.69
CA PHE A 161 10.62 -9.91 -5.39
C PHE A 161 10.43 -11.35 -4.89
N TRP A 162 9.18 -11.77 -4.85
CA TRP A 162 8.78 -13.16 -4.73
C TRP A 162 8.17 -13.62 -6.05
N LEU A 163 8.58 -14.80 -6.52
CA LEU A 163 7.99 -15.46 -7.67
C LEU A 163 7.03 -16.54 -7.19
N VAL A 164 5.78 -16.43 -7.64
CA VAL A 164 4.76 -17.46 -7.45
C VAL A 164 4.67 -18.26 -8.74
N ALA A 165 5.11 -19.50 -8.70
CA ALA A 165 5.09 -20.44 -9.82
C ALA A 165 4.96 -21.88 -9.31
N ASP A 166 4.29 -22.71 -10.06
CA ASP A 166 4.16 -24.17 -9.79
C ASP A 166 3.72 -24.48 -8.35
N GLY A 167 2.79 -23.68 -7.81
CA GLY A 167 2.29 -23.84 -6.44
C GLY A 167 3.28 -23.48 -5.34
N THR A 168 4.41 -22.88 -5.66
CA THR A 168 5.46 -22.49 -4.72
C THR A 168 5.75 -20.99 -4.75
N VAL A 169 6.34 -20.49 -3.66
CA VAL A 169 6.82 -19.10 -3.56
C VAL A 169 8.32 -19.13 -3.33
N SER A 170 9.07 -18.50 -4.20
CA SER A 170 10.52 -18.40 -4.11
C SER A 170 11.00 -16.96 -4.21
N SER A 171 12.19 -16.66 -3.65
CA SER A 171 12.81 -15.35 -3.85
C SER A 171 13.29 -15.21 -5.30
N TYR A 172 12.94 -14.10 -5.93
CA TYR A 172 13.40 -13.77 -7.27
C TYR A 172 14.47 -12.68 -7.18
N THR A 173 15.67 -13.01 -7.68
CA THR A 173 16.87 -12.15 -7.56
C THR A 173 17.27 -11.48 -8.86
N ASP A 174 16.73 -11.95 -9.99
CA ASP A 174 17.07 -11.41 -11.31
C ASP A 174 16.38 -10.05 -11.57
N ASP A 175 16.75 -9.40 -12.67
CA ASP A 175 16.18 -8.13 -13.05
C ASP A 175 14.72 -8.30 -13.51
N LEU A 176 13.87 -7.33 -13.13
CA LEU A 176 12.48 -7.25 -13.62
C LEU A 176 12.39 -7.26 -15.16
N GLN A 177 13.43 -6.76 -15.85
CA GLN A 177 13.50 -6.81 -17.31
C GLN A 177 13.64 -8.23 -17.83
N ALA A 178 14.37 -9.10 -17.12
CA ALA A 178 14.53 -10.50 -17.50
C ALA A 178 13.22 -11.32 -17.31
N TYR A 179 12.41 -10.96 -16.33
CA TYR A 179 11.09 -11.59 -16.10
C TYR A 179 10.13 -11.38 -17.29
N ALA A 180 10.36 -10.41 -18.12
CA ALA A 180 9.46 -9.97 -19.17
C ALA A 180 9.66 -10.62 -20.53
N THR A 181 10.71 -11.32 -20.72
CA THR A 181 10.94 -12.05 -21.98
C THR A 181 10.19 -13.36 -21.94
N PRO A 182 9.16 -13.57 -22.79
CA PRO A 182 8.56 -14.88 -22.97
C PRO A 182 9.54 -15.71 -23.79
N THR A 183 10.49 -16.34 -23.12
CA THR A 183 11.43 -17.27 -23.78
C THR A 183 11.50 -18.54 -22.97
N THR A 184 10.89 -19.55 -23.56
CA THR A 184 11.12 -20.99 -23.39
C THR A 184 10.61 -21.65 -22.07
N PRO A 185 10.09 -22.88 -22.14
CA PRO A 185 9.64 -23.63 -20.98
C PRO A 185 10.81 -23.79 -20.01
N VAL A 186 10.53 -23.49 -18.76
CA VAL A 186 11.46 -23.61 -17.63
C VAL A 186 12.04 -25.02 -17.61
N GLY A 187 13.29 -25.12 -18.06
CA GLY A 187 14.11 -26.27 -17.78
C GLY A 187 14.37 -26.33 -16.27
N THR A 188 14.37 -27.54 -15.76
CA THR A 188 14.69 -27.96 -14.39
C THR A 188 15.58 -27.01 -13.59
N PRO A 189 15.32 -26.83 -12.29
CA PRO A 189 16.09 -25.92 -11.43
C PRO A 189 17.55 -26.41 -11.35
N ASN A 190 18.40 -25.78 -12.12
CA ASN A 190 19.83 -25.96 -11.98
C ASN A 190 20.32 -25.09 -10.82
N ALA A 191 21.14 -25.64 -9.95
CA ALA A 191 21.70 -25.01 -8.79
C ALA A 191 22.27 -23.61 -9.16
N ILE A 192 21.67 -22.58 -8.60
CA ILE A 192 21.96 -21.18 -8.92
C ILE A 192 23.34 -20.82 -8.38
N GLN A 193 24.30 -20.65 -9.27
CA GLN A 193 25.50 -19.89 -8.94
C GLN A 193 25.10 -18.40 -8.78
N PRO A 194 25.55 -17.71 -7.73
CA PRO A 194 25.22 -16.31 -7.54
C PRO A 194 25.82 -15.46 -8.68
N SER A 195 24.96 -15.00 -9.56
CA SER A 195 25.33 -14.01 -10.57
C SER A 195 25.63 -12.67 -9.89
N PRO A 196 26.59 -11.85 -10.37
CA PRO A 196 26.85 -10.54 -9.81
C PRO A 196 25.58 -9.68 -9.86
N PRO A 197 25.29 -8.88 -8.83
CA PRO A 197 24.06 -8.09 -8.73
C PRO A 197 23.95 -7.14 -9.92
N THR A 198 22.82 -7.22 -10.63
CA THR A 198 22.49 -6.27 -11.70
C THR A 198 22.36 -4.84 -11.12
N GLN A 199 22.55 -3.80 -11.95
CA GLN A 199 22.44 -2.41 -11.50
C GLN A 199 21.11 -2.12 -10.79
N GLY A 200 20.01 -2.72 -11.23
CA GLY A 200 18.70 -2.61 -10.59
C GLY A 200 18.66 -3.23 -9.18
N ALA A 201 19.25 -4.41 -9.00
CA ALA A 201 19.34 -5.06 -7.69
C ALA A 201 20.23 -4.28 -6.72
N ALA A 202 21.36 -3.72 -7.21
CA ALA A 202 22.24 -2.87 -6.41
C ALA A 202 21.53 -1.57 -5.97
N ARG A 203 20.78 -0.93 -6.86
CA ARG A 203 20.00 0.28 -6.56
C ARG A 203 18.89 0.00 -5.53
N ARG A 204 18.16 -1.11 -5.67
CA ARG A 204 17.14 -1.53 -4.68
C ARG A 204 17.76 -1.80 -3.31
N LYS A 205 18.90 -2.49 -3.26
CA LYS A 205 19.63 -2.75 -2.00
C LYS A 205 20.10 -1.44 -1.34
N ALA A 206 20.59 -0.49 -2.11
CA ALA A 206 20.98 0.83 -1.62
C ALA A 206 19.77 1.61 -1.08
N ALA A 207 18.64 1.60 -1.80
CA ALA A 207 17.41 2.25 -1.37
C ALA A 207 16.84 1.62 -0.07
N ALA A 208 16.88 0.28 0.05
CA ALA A 208 16.50 -0.42 1.27
C ALA A 208 17.40 -0.05 2.46
N ALA A 209 18.70 0.01 2.25
CA ALA A 209 19.66 0.42 3.27
C ALA A 209 19.43 1.87 3.73
N GLN A 210 19.16 2.79 2.79
CA GLN A 210 18.85 4.18 3.10
C GLN A 210 17.58 4.31 3.92
N ARG A 211 16.50 3.60 3.56
CA ARG A 211 15.25 3.58 4.36
C ARG A 211 15.46 3.07 5.76
N THR A 212 16.33 2.07 5.94
CA THR A 212 16.67 1.54 7.27
C THR A 212 17.38 2.58 8.12
N LEU A 213 18.27 3.38 7.53
CA LEU A 213 18.96 4.47 8.21
C LEU A 213 18.02 5.63 8.54
N GLU A 214 17.07 5.94 7.66
CA GLU A 214 16.11 7.03 7.85
C GLU A 214 14.99 6.69 8.86
N LYS A 215 14.72 5.40 9.09
CA LYS A 215 13.64 4.93 9.95
C LYS A 215 13.62 5.58 11.34
N PRO A 216 14.71 5.64 12.12
CA PRO A 216 14.68 6.24 13.45
C PRO A 216 14.38 7.75 13.40
N TYR A 217 14.80 8.44 12.33
CA TYR A 217 14.51 9.87 12.17
C TYR A 217 13.04 10.10 11.82
N ARG A 218 12.45 9.27 10.96
CA ARG A 218 11.02 9.33 10.61
C ARG A 218 10.13 9.03 11.82
N GLU A 219 10.49 8.04 12.65
CA GLU A 219 9.78 7.74 13.89
C GLU A 219 9.85 8.91 14.88
N LYS A 220 11.01 9.58 14.97
CA LYS A 220 11.18 10.75 15.81
C LYS A 220 10.37 11.96 15.33
N VAL A 221 10.37 12.22 14.03
CA VAL A 221 9.55 13.28 13.43
C VAL A 221 8.07 13.03 13.72
N ARG A 222 7.57 11.83 13.44
CA ARG A 222 6.17 11.45 13.70
C ARG A 222 5.77 11.58 15.17
N ARG A 223 6.67 11.24 16.08
CA ARG A 223 6.45 11.43 17.52
C ARG A 223 6.33 12.90 17.87
N LEU A 224 7.24 13.74 17.37
CA LEU A 224 7.21 15.18 17.59
C LEU A 224 5.96 15.83 16.98
N GLU A 225 5.54 15.41 15.80
CA GLU A 225 4.29 15.88 15.18
C GLU A 225 3.08 15.52 16.06
N SER A 226 3.01 14.30 16.59
CA SER A 226 1.94 13.90 17.51
C SER A 226 1.95 14.71 18.82
N GLU A 227 3.12 14.97 19.38
CA GLU A 227 3.28 15.82 20.59
C GLU A 227 2.86 17.27 20.29
N MET A 228 3.18 17.81 19.11
CA MET A 228 2.75 19.13 18.69
C MET A 228 1.23 19.24 18.51
N GLU A 229 0.59 18.21 17.91
CA GLU A 229 -0.87 18.15 17.77
C GLU A 229 -1.57 18.11 19.15
N GLU A 230 -1.01 17.36 20.10
CA GLU A 230 -1.54 17.28 21.46
C GLU A 230 -1.46 18.63 22.18
N VAL A 231 -0.31 19.30 22.12
CA VAL A 231 -0.10 20.63 22.69
C VAL A 231 -0.98 21.68 22.03
N ALA A 232 -1.14 21.64 20.71
CA ALA A 232 -2.04 22.55 20.00
C ALA A 232 -3.50 22.34 20.41
N GLY A 233 -3.91 21.10 20.63
CA GLY A 233 -5.25 20.75 21.16
C GLY A 233 -5.46 21.26 22.58
N GLU A 234 -4.47 21.19 23.46
CA GLU A 234 -4.52 21.73 24.81
C GLU A 234 -4.58 23.26 24.83
N LEU A 235 -3.81 23.90 23.94
CA LEU A 235 -3.82 25.35 23.80
C LEU A 235 -5.21 25.85 23.39
N SER A 236 -5.79 25.22 22.37
CA SER A 236 -7.15 25.56 21.90
C SER A 236 -8.24 25.36 22.98
N ARG A 237 -8.11 24.32 23.81
CA ARG A 237 -9.02 24.10 24.94
C ARG A 237 -8.85 25.14 26.03
N THR A 238 -7.63 25.59 26.31
CA THR A 238 -7.35 26.65 27.30
C THR A 238 -7.82 28.00 26.84
N GLU A 239 -7.63 28.34 25.58
CA GLU A 239 -8.14 29.58 24.97
C GLU A 239 -9.68 29.62 25.01
N SER A 240 -10.34 28.50 24.70
CA SER A 240 -11.80 28.40 24.77
C SER A 240 -12.37 28.47 26.20
N ARG A 241 -11.54 28.30 27.22
CA ARG A 241 -11.92 28.43 28.65
C ARG A 241 -11.70 29.85 29.20
N LEU A 242 -10.93 30.65 28.49
CA LEU A 242 -10.59 32.03 28.89
C LEU A 242 -11.46 33.09 28.16
N ALA A 243 -12.17 32.67 27.11
CA ALA A 243 -13.17 33.47 26.39
C ALA A 243 -14.57 33.21 26.92
#